data_84d040c67bd8182acf9dc2cf7745860f
#
_entry.id   84d040c67bd8182acf9dc2cf7745860f
#
_cell.length_a   1.000
_cell.length_b   1.000
_cell.length_c   1.000
_cell.angle_alpha   90.00
_cell.angle_beta   90.00
_cell.angle_gamma   90.00
#
_symmetry.space_group_name_H-M   'P 1'
#
loop_
_entity.id
_entity.type
_entity.pdbx_description
1 polymer ?
#
loop_
_entity_poly.entity_id
_entity_poly.type
_entity_poly.pdbx_seq_one_letter_code
_entity_poly.pdbx_strand_id
1 'polypeptide(L)'
;MNVDYPSAIPMWIPENDLFTTNTHQAIVIHKTANGTTPQEIAQYFINVSPGPSVHYIVGLDGTIVQSAPESMGSGGNCCLEQGHDPFWDQFGTINLNTVTLSVEHVDPSPTNSTPCPQAQVDASFKLVLYLASKYHIAPDHIKPHSSLDPVSRAHCPGAYPFTDLINYVQNGGGSMTPMGWTDDGQTLRSPNGVPIVLGFRAFVLANNWSKDNWALAPEQAVTLLEASNPPLGGGDQQVFRWALLGYTVARGVFLEWCGQELAFVRGQLATYYPQVKTLQAEVDSLKQQLAAAQQPTGIDPATVKDRLTAIGLAANNGNTAIQQLVTQPL
;
A
#
# COMPACT_ATOMS: atom_id res chain seq x y z
N MET A 1 -30.31 -3.81 -11.93
CA MET A 1 -29.60 -4.97 -11.32
C MET A 1 -28.93 -4.53 -10.04
N ASN A 2 -28.86 -5.40 -9.04
CA ASN A 2 -28.04 -5.15 -7.84
C ASN A 2 -26.63 -5.66 -8.11
N VAL A 3 -25.64 -5.08 -7.45
CA VAL A 3 -24.26 -5.59 -7.49
C VAL A 3 -24.15 -6.93 -6.74
N ASP A 4 -23.30 -7.82 -7.24
CA ASP A 4 -23.03 -9.12 -6.59
C ASP A 4 -21.97 -9.00 -5.48
N TYR A 5 -21.01 -8.07 -5.64
CA TYR A 5 -20.04 -7.72 -4.62
C TYR A 5 -20.46 -6.44 -3.90
N PRO A 6 -20.68 -6.46 -2.58
CA PRO A 6 -21.37 -5.36 -1.87
C PRO A 6 -20.70 -3.98 -1.98
N SER A 7 -19.38 -3.93 -2.21
CA SER A 7 -18.61 -2.68 -2.31
C SER A 7 -18.43 -2.19 -3.75
N ALA A 8 -18.96 -2.91 -4.75
CA ALA A 8 -18.77 -2.54 -6.15
C ALA A 8 -19.71 -1.40 -6.57
N ILE A 9 -19.22 -0.57 -7.48
CA ILE A 9 -20.00 0.45 -8.17
C ILE A 9 -20.57 -0.17 -9.46
N PRO A 10 -21.87 -0.15 -9.70
CA PRO A 10 -22.44 -0.74 -10.91
C PRO A 10 -22.22 0.16 -12.14
N MET A 11 -21.67 -0.45 -13.20
CA MET A 11 -21.60 0.16 -14.54
C MET A 11 -21.83 -0.95 -15.58
N TRP A 12 -23.09 -1.24 -15.87
CA TRP A 12 -23.49 -2.45 -16.58
C TRP A 12 -23.28 -2.36 -18.10
N ILE A 13 -22.61 -3.36 -18.65
CA ILE A 13 -22.62 -3.69 -20.07
C ILE A 13 -24.04 -4.16 -20.44
N PRO A 14 -24.55 -3.84 -21.64
CA PRO A 14 -25.87 -4.32 -22.10
C PRO A 14 -25.96 -5.85 -22.02
N GLU A 15 -27.02 -6.37 -21.41
CA GLU A 15 -27.20 -7.82 -21.20
C GLU A 15 -27.15 -8.63 -22.51
N ASN A 16 -27.63 -8.06 -23.60
CA ASN A 16 -27.62 -8.71 -24.92
C ASN A 16 -26.18 -8.97 -25.45
N ASP A 17 -25.19 -8.34 -24.87
CA ASP A 17 -23.79 -8.44 -25.26
C ASP A 17 -23.01 -9.37 -24.34
N LEU A 18 -23.67 -9.98 -23.37
CA LEU A 18 -23.14 -10.96 -22.43
C LEU A 18 -23.64 -12.37 -22.79
N PHE A 19 -22.93 -13.40 -22.32
CA PHE A 19 -23.39 -14.78 -22.43
C PHE A 19 -24.45 -15.05 -21.35
N THR A 20 -25.49 -15.79 -21.68
CA THR A 20 -26.68 -15.98 -20.84
C THR A 20 -26.44 -16.72 -19.53
N THR A 21 -25.30 -17.41 -19.37
CA THR A 21 -24.97 -18.21 -18.18
C THR A 21 -23.50 -18.14 -17.85
N ASN A 22 -23.17 -18.34 -16.57
CA ASN A 22 -21.81 -18.58 -16.09
C ASN A 22 -21.84 -19.66 -14.99
N THR A 23 -20.98 -20.67 -15.10
CA THR A 23 -20.89 -21.77 -14.12
C THR A 23 -19.77 -21.59 -13.09
N HIS A 24 -19.05 -20.51 -13.12
CA HIS A 24 -18.06 -20.06 -12.12
C HIS A 24 -16.99 -21.12 -11.75
N GLN A 25 -16.34 -21.72 -12.74
CA GLN A 25 -15.37 -22.80 -12.49
C GLN A 25 -13.93 -22.30 -12.33
N ALA A 26 -13.65 -21.08 -12.78
CA ALA A 26 -12.33 -20.44 -12.62
C ALA A 26 -12.44 -18.92 -12.57
N ILE A 27 -11.36 -18.28 -12.11
CA ILE A 27 -11.20 -16.81 -12.14
C ILE A 27 -10.00 -16.47 -13.01
N VAL A 28 -10.16 -15.53 -13.93
CA VAL A 28 -9.06 -15.03 -14.78
C VAL A 28 -8.71 -13.60 -14.39
N ILE A 29 -7.42 -13.39 -14.16
CA ILE A 29 -6.85 -12.11 -13.74
C ILE A 29 -6.25 -11.40 -14.95
N HIS A 30 -6.65 -10.13 -15.14
CA HIS A 30 -6.23 -9.29 -16.24
C HIS A 30 -5.65 -7.96 -15.75
N LYS A 31 -4.95 -7.26 -16.65
CA LYS A 31 -4.62 -5.83 -16.54
C LYS A 31 -4.91 -5.13 -17.86
N THR A 32 -5.35 -3.88 -17.76
CA THR A 32 -5.96 -3.13 -18.88
C THR A 32 -4.99 -2.70 -19.97
N ALA A 33 -3.70 -2.66 -19.70
CA ALA A 33 -2.66 -2.10 -20.58
C ALA A 33 -2.94 -0.64 -21.03
N ASN A 34 -3.87 0.04 -20.36
CA ASN A 34 -4.23 1.44 -20.55
C ASN A 34 -5.25 1.89 -19.48
N GLY A 35 -5.48 3.22 -19.40
CA GLY A 35 -6.52 3.80 -18.54
C GLY A 35 -6.01 4.20 -17.15
N THR A 36 -6.78 5.03 -16.48
CA THR A 36 -6.42 5.61 -15.17
C THR A 36 -7.46 5.35 -14.08
N THR A 37 -8.71 5.08 -14.45
CA THR A 37 -9.79 4.79 -13.50
C THR A 37 -10.61 3.57 -13.94
N PRO A 38 -11.22 2.82 -12.99
CA PRO A 38 -12.05 1.67 -13.35
C PRO A 38 -13.33 2.09 -14.06
N GLN A 39 -13.83 3.29 -13.81
CA GLN A 39 -15.01 3.84 -14.52
C GLN A 39 -14.71 4.14 -15.99
N GLU A 40 -13.52 4.66 -16.30
CA GLU A 40 -13.06 4.88 -17.66
C GLU A 40 -13.02 3.56 -18.45
N ILE A 41 -12.49 2.51 -17.85
CA ILE A 41 -12.42 1.18 -18.45
C ILE A 41 -13.81 0.56 -18.62
N ALA A 42 -14.68 0.67 -17.62
CA ALA A 42 -16.07 0.21 -17.73
C ALA A 42 -16.81 0.94 -18.86
N GLN A 43 -16.64 2.27 -18.96
CA GLN A 43 -17.25 3.06 -20.03
C GLN A 43 -16.72 2.67 -21.41
N TYR A 44 -15.42 2.34 -21.51
CA TYR A 44 -14.85 1.80 -22.74
C TYR A 44 -15.56 0.49 -23.15
N PHE A 45 -15.71 -0.49 -22.23
CA PHE A 45 -16.39 -1.75 -22.53
C PHE A 45 -17.86 -1.55 -22.94
N ILE A 46 -18.57 -0.62 -22.29
CA ILE A 46 -19.94 -0.26 -22.68
C ILE A 46 -19.97 0.32 -24.10
N ASN A 47 -19.02 1.18 -24.46
CA ASN A 47 -19.02 1.86 -25.76
C ASN A 47 -18.63 0.94 -26.92
N VAL A 48 -17.81 -0.11 -26.67
CA VAL A 48 -17.38 -1.06 -27.72
C VAL A 48 -18.24 -2.32 -27.78
N SER A 49 -19.28 -2.39 -26.97
CA SER A 49 -20.22 -3.53 -26.93
C SER A 49 -20.99 -3.65 -28.28
N PRO A 50 -21.21 -4.88 -28.83
CA PRO A 50 -20.68 -6.16 -28.36
C PRO A 50 -19.18 -6.30 -28.62
N GLY A 51 -18.41 -6.67 -27.58
CA GLY A 51 -16.95 -6.76 -27.65
C GLY A 51 -16.34 -7.32 -26.38
N PRO A 52 -15.08 -6.98 -26.06
CA PRO A 52 -14.46 -7.41 -24.83
C PRO A 52 -15.25 -6.87 -23.63
N SER A 53 -15.36 -7.70 -22.61
CA SER A 53 -16.08 -7.40 -21.37
C SER A 53 -15.54 -8.20 -20.20
N VAL A 54 -15.72 -7.68 -18.98
CA VAL A 54 -15.27 -8.35 -17.74
C VAL A 54 -16.34 -8.21 -16.66
N HIS A 55 -16.25 -9.02 -15.60
CA HIS A 55 -17.18 -8.90 -14.48
C HIS A 55 -16.82 -7.74 -13.57
N TYR A 56 -15.53 -7.60 -13.26
CA TYR A 56 -15.04 -6.61 -12.30
C TYR A 56 -13.82 -5.87 -12.83
N ILE A 57 -13.72 -4.61 -12.45
CA ILE A 57 -12.56 -3.75 -12.72
C ILE A 57 -12.11 -3.12 -11.42
N VAL A 58 -10.83 -3.31 -11.08
CA VAL A 58 -10.21 -2.79 -9.85
C VAL A 58 -9.31 -1.61 -10.18
N GLY A 59 -9.63 -0.45 -9.63
CA GLY A 59 -8.88 0.80 -9.79
C GLY A 59 -7.57 0.83 -9.00
N LEU A 60 -6.69 1.74 -9.37
CA LEU A 60 -5.41 1.98 -8.69
C LEU A 60 -5.61 2.39 -7.20
N ASP A 61 -6.72 3.03 -6.89
CA ASP A 61 -7.12 3.47 -5.55
C ASP A 61 -7.90 2.40 -4.76
N GLY A 62 -8.11 1.21 -5.35
CA GLY A 62 -8.91 0.13 -4.77
C GLY A 62 -10.41 0.23 -5.03
N THR A 63 -10.88 1.22 -5.76
CA THR A 63 -12.29 1.28 -6.20
C THR A 63 -12.60 0.08 -7.09
N ILE A 64 -13.74 -0.59 -6.85
CA ILE A 64 -14.21 -1.72 -7.64
C ILE A 64 -15.44 -1.32 -8.43
N VAL A 65 -15.42 -1.55 -9.72
CA VAL A 65 -16.58 -1.44 -10.61
C VAL A 65 -17.02 -2.84 -11.01
N GLN A 66 -18.33 -3.11 -10.95
CA GLN A 66 -18.92 -4.31 -11.53
C GLN A 66 -19.60 -3.96 -12.86
N SER A 67 -19.18 -4.62 -13.94
CA SER A 67 -19.65 -4.32 -15.29
C SER A 67 -20.44 -5.46 -15.94
N ALA A 68 -20.42 -6.67 -15.38
CA ALA A 68 -21.31 -7.77 -15.76
C ALA A 68 -21.82 -8.51 -14.51
N PRO A 69 -23.08 -8.98 -14.51
CA PRO A 69 -23.56 -9.87 -13.44
C PRO A 69 -22.74 -11.16 -13.39
N GLU A 70 -22.45 -11.63 -12.20
CA GLU A 70 -21.69 -12.89 -12.04
C GLU A 70 -22.41 -14.09 -12.69
N SER A 71 -23.75 -14.09 -12.72
CA SER A 71 -24.58 -15.14 -13.32
C SER A 71 -24.48 -15.21 -14.84
N MET A 72 -23.91 -14.22 -15.49
CA MET A 72 -23.72 -14.13 -16.94
C MET A 72 -22.24 -14.24 -17.29
N GLY A 73 -21.93 -14.76 -18.48
CA GLY A 73 -20.56 -14.81 -18.96
C GLY A 73 -20.13 -13.49 -19.59
N SER A 74 -18.86 -13.13 -19.42
CA SER A 74 -18.28 -11.92 -20.02
C SER A 74 -17.25 -12.26 -21.08
N GLY A 75 -17.08 -11.40 -22.10
CA GLY A 75 -16.24 -11.65 -23.28
C GLY A 75 -14.73 -11.41 -23.10
N GLY A 76 -14.21 -11.55 -21.88
CA GLY A 76 -12.78 -11.30 -21.57
C GLY A 76 -11.85 -12.51 -21.68
N ASN A 77 -12.39 -13.72 -21.68
CA ASN A 77 -11.64 -14.97 -21.51
C ASN A 77 -11.75 -15.90 -22.72
N CYS A 78 -11.85 -15.36 -23.92
CA CYS A 78 -11.77 -16.23 -25.09
C CYS A 78 -10.32 -16.52 -25.45
N CYS A 79 -10.15 -17.41 -26.00
CA CYS A 79 -9.60 -18.27 -27.06
C CYS A 79 -8.32 -18.91 -26.56
N LEU A 80 -8.32 -20.26 -26.49
CA LEU A 80 -7.13 -21.01 -26.20
C LEU A 80 -6.18 -20.95 -27.40
N GLU A 81 -4.99 -20.46 -27.17
CA GLU A 81 -3.92 -20.40 -28.16
C GLU A 81 -2.91 -21.53 -27.95
N GLN A 82 -2.11 -21.81 -28.96
CA GLN A 82 -1.06 -22.81 -28.86
C GLN A 82 -0.10 -22.50 -27.70
N GLY A 83 0.11 -23.47 -26.82
CA GLY A 83 0.95 -23.33 -25.64
C GLY A 83 0.23 -22.82 -24.40
N HIS A 84 -1.10 -22.76 -24.42
CA HIS A 84 -1.90 -22.49 -23.22
C HIS A 84 -1.61 -23.47 -22.06
N ASP A 85 -1.95 -23.09 -20.85
CA ASP A 85 -1.83 -23.95 -19.66
C ASP A 85 -2.75 -25.18 -19.81
N PRO A 86 -2.25 -26.43 -19.67
CA PRO A 86 -3.04 -27.65 -19.73
C PRO A 86 -4.24 -27.70 -18.76
N PHE A 87 -4.28 -26.84 -17.76
CA PHE A 87 -5.46 -26.65 -16.92
C PHE A 87 -6.73 -26.42 -17.73
N TRP A 88 -6.62 -25.71 -18.86
CA TRP A 88 -7.78 -25.35 -19.69
C TRP A 88 -8.32 -26.50 -20.54
N ASP A 89 -7.56 -27.56 -20.73
CA ASP A 89 -7.96 -28.73 -21.53
C ASP A 89 -9.18 -29.46 -20.95
N GLN A 90 -9.38 -29.36 -19.63
CA GLN A 90 -10.53 -29.99 -18.96
C GLN A 90 -11.89 -29.42 -19.43
N PHE A 91 -11.92 -28.23 -19.99
CA PHE A 91 -13.13 -27.60 -20.49
C PHE A 91 -13.48 -27.97 -21.93
N GLY A 92 -12.56 -28.60 -22.64
CA GLY A 92 -12.76 -29.07 -24.02
C GLY A 92 -13.18 -27.96 -24.97
N THR A 93 -14.35 -28.07 -25.58
CA THR A 93 -14.89 -27.06 -26.51
C THR A 93 -15.83 -26.06 -25.86
N ILE A 94 -15.96 -26.04 -24.55
CA ILE A 94 -16.81 -25.10 -23.83
C ILE A 94 -16.23 -23.70 -24.00
N ASN A 95 -17.11 -22.73 -24.27
CA ASN A 95 -16.71 -21.32 -24.29
C ASN A 95 -16.30 -20.88 -22.88
N LEU A 96 -15.02 -20.57 -22.68
CA LEU A 96 -14.46 -20.23 -21.38
C LEU A 96 -15.11 -18.99 -20.76
N ASN A 97 -15.68 -18.09 -21.56
CA ASN A 97 -16.46 -16.95 -21.08
C ASN A 97 -17.70 -17.36 -20.29
N THR A 98 -18.20 -18.59 -20.45
CA THR A 98 -19.41 -19.10 -19.75
C THR A 98 -19.08 -19.93 -18.50
N VAL A 99 -17.80 -20.10 -18.19
CA VAL A 99 -17.36 -20.91 -17.03
C VAL A 99 -16.37 -20.15 -16.14
N THR A 100 -16.01 -18.91 -16.51
CA THR A 100 -15.01 -18.14 -15.78
C THR A 100 -15.54 -16.76 -15.34
N LEU A 101 -15.03 -16.28 -14.22
CA LEU A 101 -15.14 -14.89 -13.80
C LEU A 101 -13.88 -14.12 -14.21
N SER A 102 -14.04 -12.90 -14.72
CA SER A 102 -12.95 -12.03 -15.17
C SER A 102 -12.77 -10.87 -14.22
N VAL A 103 -11.56 -10.63 -13.76
CA VAL A 103 -11.20 -9.48 -12.92
C VAL A 103 -10.08 -8.69 -13.62
N GLU A 104 -10.42 -7.49 -14.05
CA GLU A 104 -9.52 -6.55 -14.71
C GLU A 104 -8.89 -5.59 -13.68
N HIS A 105 -7.63 -5.21 -13.88
CA HIS A 105 -6.93 -4.26 -13.02
C HIS A 105 -6.43 -3.08 -13.86
N VAL A 106 -6.78 -1.87 -13.46
CA VAL A 106 -6.32 -0.67 -14.14
C VAL A 106 -4.79 -0.62 -14.11
N ASP A 107 -4.19 -0.47 -15.29
CA ASP A 107 -2.75 -0.23 -15.46
C ASP A 107 -2.54 0.82 -16.56
N PRO A 108 -1.93 1.98 -16.26
CA PRO A 108 -1.65 3.01 -17.25
C PRO A 108 -0.54 2.62 -18.23
N SER A 109 0.23 1.55 -17.95
CA SER A 109 1.29 1.07 -18.83
C SER A 109 0.76 0.21 -19.97
N PRO A 110 1.13 0.48 -21.24
CA PRO A 110 0.69 -0.33 -22.38
C PRO A 110 1.24 -1.76 -22.37
N THR A 111 2.18 -2.09 -21.49
CA THR A 111 2.79 -3.41 -21.32
C THR A 111 2.44 -4.08 -19.99
N ASN A 112 1.47 -3.55 -19.25
CA ASN A 112 1.10 -4.03 -17.91
C ASN A 112 2.27 -4.09 -16.91
N SER A 113 3.24 -3.20 -17.08
CA SER A 113 4.48 -3.20 -16.30
C SER A 113 4.44 -2.32 -15.04
N THR A 114 3.38 -1.54 -14.83
CA THR A 114 3.24 -0.74 -13.62
C THR A 114 2.93 -1.64 -12.42
N PRO A 115 3.72 -1.61 -11.34
CA PRO A 115 3.38 -2.33 -10.13
C PRO A 115 2.02 -1.88 -9.57
N CYS A 116 1.22 -2.82 -9.10
CA CYS A 116 -0.06 -2.52 -8.48
C CYS A 116 0.15 -1.73 -7.18
N PRO A 117 -0.51 -0.57 -6.98
CA PRO A 117 -0.55 0.09 -5.68
C PRO A 117 -1.18 -0.82 -4.62
N GLN A 118 -0.80 -0.64 -3.35
CA GLN A 118 -1.31 -1.48 -2.25
C GLN A 118 -2.84 -1.46 -2.17
N ALA A 119 -3.48 -0.30 -2.38
CA ALA A 119 -4.94 -0.19 -2.37
C ALA A 119 -5.60 -1.08 -3.44
N GLN A 120 -5.01 -1.15 -4.64
CA GLN A 120 -5.48 -2.05 -5.71
C GLN A 120 -5.27 -3.52 -5.34
N VAL A 121 -4.11 -3.88 -4.77
CA VAL A 121 -3.81 -5.23 -4.29
C VAL A 121 -4.82 -5.67 -3.24
N ASP A 122 -5.02 -4.85 -2.20
CA ASP A 122 -5.93 -5.16 -1.09
C ASP A 122 -7.38 -5.35 -1.56
N ALA A 123 -7.86 -4.50 -2.45
CA ALA A 123 -9.20 -4.58 -3.01
C ALA A 123 -9.36 -5.83 -3.91
N SER A 124 -8.37 -6.08 -4.77
CA SER A 124 -8.35 -7.24 -5.66
C SER A 124 -8.35 -8.55 -4.90
N PHE A 125 -7.47 -8.69 -3.93
CA PHE A 125 -7.32 -9.93 -3.16
C PHE A 125 -8.58 -10.26 -2.36
N LYS A 126 -9.21 -9.26 -1.75
CA LYS A 126 -10.50 -9.42 -1.05
C LYS A 126 -11.62 -9.81 -2.00
N LEU A 127 -11.68 -9.18 -3.18
CA LEU A 127 -12.66 -9.52 -4.21
C LEU A 127 -12.46 -10.97 -4.69
N VAL A 128 -11.24 -11.35 -5.06
CA VAL A 128 -10.95 -12.69 -5.57
C VAL A 128 -11.21 -13.77 -4.51
N LEU A 129 -10.84 -13.52 -3.25
CA LEU A 129 -11.18 -14.42 -2.14
C LEU A 129 -12.70 -14.57 -1.96
N TYR A 130 -13.44 -13.45 -2.03
CA TYR A 130 -14.89 -13.47 -1.96
C TYR A 130 -15.49 -14.34 -3.07
N LEU A 131 -15.07 -14.15 -4.32
CA LEU A 131 -15.52 -14.93 -5.47
C LEU A 131 -15.15 -16.42 -5.33
N ALA A 132 -13.89 -16.71 -4.96
CA ALA A 132 -13.41 -18.06 -4.77
C ALA A 132 -14.20 -18.78 -3.66
N SER A 133 -14.47 -18.09 -2.54
CA SER A 133 -15.26 -18.64 -1.43
C SER A 133 -16.73 -18.86 -1.81
N LYS A 134 -17.34 -17.87 -2.47
CA LYS A 134 -18.75 -17.88 -2.89
C LYS A 134 -19.06 -19.05 -3.85
N TYR A 135 -18.15 -19.32 -4.78
CA TYR A 135 -18.33 -20.31 -5.83
C TYR A 135 -17.51 -21.58 -5.65
N HIS A 136 -16.82 -21.71 -4.51
CA HIS A 136 -15.95 -22.85 -4.20
C HIS A 136 -14.86 -23.09 -5.25
N ILE A 137 -14.29 -22.00 -5.80
CA ILE A 137 -13.22 -22.03 -6.78
C ILE A 137 -11.89 -22.28 -6.04
N ALA A 138 -11.22 -23.38 -6.39
CA ALA A 138 -9.92 -23.72 -5.80
C ALA A 138 -8.83 -22.71 -6.20
N PRO A 139 -7.82 -22.47 -5.36
CA PRO A 139 -6.77 -21.49 -5.67
C PRO A 139 -6.00 -21.75 -6.98
N ASP A 140 -5.82 -23.01 -7.38
CA ASP A 140 -5.20 -23.43 -8.63
C ASP A 140 -6.10 -23.23 -9.86
N HIS A 141 -7.40 -22.92 -9.66
CA HIS A 141 -8.35 -22.46 -10.67
C HIS A 141 -8.36 -20.94 -10.87
N ILE A 142 -7.56 -20.21 -10.13
CA ILE A 142 -7.31 -18.78 -10.38
C ILE A 142 -6.12 -18.68 -11.32
N LYS A 143 -6.31 -18.09 -12.49
CA LYS A 143 -5.32 -18.12 -13.58
C LYS A 143 -5.01 -16.72 -14.13
N PRO A 144 -3.78 -16.46 -14.56
CA PRO A 144 -3.46 -15.27 -15.33
C PRO A 144 -4.01 -15.39 -16.77
N HIS A 145 -4.36 -14.28 -17.40
CA HIS A 145 -4.84 -14.28 -18.80
C HIS A 145 -3.80 -14.90 -19.77
N SER A 146 -2.51 -14.69 -19.52
CA SER A 146 -1.43 -15.32 -20.29
C SER A 146 -1.45 -16.86 -20.27
N SER A 147 -2.17 -17.48 -19.34
CA SER A 147 -2.37 -18.95 -19.32
C SER A 147 -3.34 -19.46 -20.38
N LEU A 148 -4.20 -18.57 -20.92
CA LEU A 148 -5.11 -18.86 -22.03
C LEU A 148 -4.43 -18.59 -23.37
N ASP A 149 -3.77 -17.45 -23.48
CA ASP A 149 -3.11 -16.95 -24.68
C ASP A 149 -1.69 -16.48 -24.34
N PRO A 150 -0.70 -17.37 -24.32
CA PRO A 150 0.68 -17.03 -24.01
C PRO A 150 1.39 -16.23 -25.12
N VAL A 151 0.77 -16.10 -26.30
CA VAL A 151 1.32 -15.39 -27.44
C VAL A 151 0.88 -13.94 -27.44
N SER A 152 -0.44 -13.69 -27.57
CA SER A 152 -0.98 -12.33 -27.67
C SER A 152 -1.17 -11.67 -26.30
N ARG A 153 -1.23 -12.45 -25.23
CA ARG A 153 -1.45 -11.99 -23.85
C ARG A 153 -0.29 -12.32 -22.91
N ALA A 154 0.91 -12.53 -23.45
CA ALA A 154 2.12 -12.86 -22.69
C ALA A 154 2.40 -11.90 -21.50
N HIS A 155 1.99 -10.64 -21.62
CA HIS A 155 2.16 -9.61 -20.60
C HIS A 155 0.88 -9.32 -19.79
N CYS A 156 -0.08 -10.22 -19.76
CA CYS A 156 -1.30 -10.05 -18.96
C CYS A 156 -1.41 -11.16 -17.90
N PRO A 157 -1.42 -10.82 -16.61
CA PRO A 157 -1.53 -9.49 -16.00
C PRO A 157 -0.18 -8.79 -15.67
N GLY A 158 0.93 -9.15 -16.29
CA GLY A 158 2.23 -8.45 -16.18
C GLY A 158 2.74 -8.30 -14.74
N ALA A 159 2.93 -7.07 -14.28
CA ALA A 159 3.45 -6.77 -12.94
C ALA A 159 2.40 -6.94 -11.80
N TYR A 160 1.35 -7.71 -12.02
CA TYR A 160 0.40 -8.07 -10.96
C TYR A 160 1.01 -9.10 -9.98
N PRO A 161 0.83 -9.00 -8.66
CA PRO A 161 1.40 -9.90 -7.65
C PRO A 161 0.63 -11.23 -7.58
N PHE A 162 0.67 -12.00 -8.67
CA PHE A 162 -0.17 -13.19 -8.85
C PHE A 162 0.14 -14.29 -7.83
N THR A 163 1.41 -14.54 -7.52
CA THR A 163 1.82 -15.53 -6.52
C THR A 163 1.28 -15.19 -5.13
N ASP A 164 1.31 -13.90 -4.77
CA ASP A 164 0.80 -13.43 -3.48
C ASP A 164 -0.73 -13.57 -3.41
N LEU A 165 -1.45 -13.34 -4.52
CA LEU A 165 -2.89 -13.61 -4.61
C LEU A 165 -3.20 -15.07 -4.30
N ILE A 166 -2.50 -16.01 -4.95
CA ILE A 166 -2.73 -17.44 -4.73
C ILE A 166 -2.48 -17.82 -3.27
N ASN A 167 -1.38 -17.35 -2.70
CA ASN A 167 -1.06 -17.59 -1.29
C ASN A 167 -2.15 -17.00 -0.37
N TYR A 168 -2.65 -15.81 -0.67
CA TYR A 168 -3.72 -15.17 0.11
C TYR A 168 -5.01 -15.99 0.09
N VAL A 169 -5.43 -16.46 -1.09
CA VAL A 169 -6.64 -17.26 -1.23
C VAL A 169 -6.48 -18.65 -0.57
N GLN A 170 -5.33 -19.31 -0.74
CA GLN A 170 -5.01 -20.59 -0.08
C GLN A 170 -5.08 -20.51 1.44
N ASN A 171 -4.70 -19.37 2.01
CA ASN A 171 -4.73 -19.15 3.46
C ASN A 171 -6.07 -18.60 3.96
N GLY A 172 -7.12 -18.58 3.11
CA GLY A 172 -8.46 -18.13 3.49
C GLY A 172 -8.53 -16.64 3.86
N GLY A 173 -7.71 -15.80 3.21
CA GLY A 173 -7.63 -14.38 3.53
C GLY A 173 -6.77 -14.07 4.76
N GLY A 174 -5.98 -15.04 5.18
CA GLY A 174 -4.97 -14.83 6.22
C GLY A 174 -4.06 -13.67 5.85
N SER A 175 -3.58 -13.02 6.86
CA SER A 175 -2.77 -11.81 6.81
C SER A 175 -1.75 -11.81 5.69
N MET A 176 -1.86 -10.85 4.76
CA MET A 176 -0.89 -10.68 3.66
C MET A 176 0.42 -10.12 4.21
N THR A 177 1.54 -10.71 3.77
CA THR A 177 2.81 -10.01 3.89
C THR A 177 2.75 -8.74 3.03
N PRO A 178 2.88 -7.54 3.61
CA PRO A 178 2.81 -6.30 2.83
C PRO A 178 3.84 -6.30 1.68
N MET A 179 3.49 -5.71 0.54
CA MET A 179 4.37 -5.67 -0.64
C MET A 179 5.75 -5.09 -0.31
N GLY A 180 6.81 -5.81 -0.69
CA GLY A 180 8.20 -5.45 -0.40
C GLY A 180 8.69 -5.92 0.97
N TRP A 181 7.85 -6.61 1.72
CA TRP A 181 8.22 -7.28 2.96
C TRP A 181 8.50 -8.77 2.69
N THR A 182 9.29 -9.39 3.53
CA THR A 182 9.53 -10.84 3.49
C THR A 182 9.13 -11.48 4.81
N ASP A 183 8.51 -12.64 4.75
CA ASP A 183 8.05 -13.38 5.93
C ASP A 183 8.49 -14.84 5.82
N ASP A 184 9.24 -15.32 6.80
CA ASP A 184 9.69 -16.72 6.88
C ASP A 184 8.81 -17.57 7.84
N GLY A 185 7.69 -17.02 8.30
CA GLY A 185 6.79 -17.67 9.24
C GLY A 185 7.11 -17.39 10.71
N GLN A 186 8.33 -16.94 11.01
CA GLN A 186 8.80 -16.56 12.35
C GLN A 186 9.12 -15.07 12.41
N THR A 187 9.74 -14.54 11.37
CA THR A 187 10.21 -13.17 11.27
C THR A 187 9.66 -12.51 10.02
N LEU A 188 8.91 -11.45 10.19
CA LEU A 188 8.54 -10.51 9.14
C LEU A 188 9.67 -9.49 9.01
N ARG A 189 10.18 -9.26 7.80
CA ARG A 189 11.21 -8.24 7.54
C ARG A 189 10.63 -7.12 6.71
N SER A 190 10.76 -5.92 7.22
CA SER A 190 10.37 -4.71 6.49
C SER A 190 11.29 -4.47 5.27
N PRO A 191 10.89 -3.63 4.31
CA PRO A 191 11.68 -3.37 3.07
C PRO A 191 13.11 -2.91 3.30
N ASN A 192 13.42 -2.31 4.45
CA ASN A 192 14.76 -1.92 4.87
C ASN A 192 15.51 -3.03 5.65
N GLY A 193 14.96 -4.25 5.70
CA GLY A 193 15.59 -5.42 6.31
C GLY A 193 15.43 -5.54 7.83
N VAL A 194 14.75 -4.59 8.49
CA VAL A 194 14.55 -4.62 9.95
C VAL A 194 13.61 -5.77 10.32
N PRO A 195 14.00 -6.66 11.26
CA PRO A 195 13.18 -7.78 11.69
C PRO A 195 12.02 -7.32 12.58
N ILE A 196 10.87 -7.95 12.41
CA ILE A 196 9.67 -7.81 13.22
C ILE A 196 9.23 -9.22 13.61
N VAL A 197 9.13 -9.47 14.90
CA VAL A 197 8.91 -10.82 15.43
C VAL A 197 7.69 -10.89 16.35
N LEU A 198 7.33 -12.10 16.74
CA LEU A 198 6.32 -12.40 17.74
C LEU A 198 4.98 -11.64 17.54
N GLY A 199 4.52 -10.95 18.57
CA GLY A 199 3.26 -10.23 18.60
C GLY A 199 3.21 -9.06 17.61
N PHE A 200 4.31 -8.36 17.42
CA PHE A 200 4.39 -7.26 16.43
C PHE A 200 4.23 -7.78 15.00
N ARG A 201 4.84 -8.93 14.67
CA ARG A 201 4.61 -9.60 13.38
C ARG A 201 3.13 -9.89 13.17
N ALA A 202 2.48 -10.54 14.14
CA ALA A 202 1.07 -10.86 14.06
C ALA A 202 0.19 -9.61 13.91
N PHE A 203 0.51 -8.53 14.62
CA PHE A 203 -0.21 -7.27 14.54
C PHE A 203 -0.06 -6.59 13.18
N VAL A 204 1.16 -6.48 12.65
CA VAL A 204 1.44 -5.87 11.34
C VAL A 204 0.71 -6.63 10.23
N LEU A 205 0.76 -7.95 10.27
CA LEU A 205 0.07 -8.80 9.33
C LEU A 205 -1.46 -8.65 9.45
N ALA A 206 -2.04 -8.69 10.64
CA ALA A 206 -3.48 -8.57 10.86
C ALA A 206 -4.06 -7.21 10.44
N ASN A 207 -3.25 -6.15 10.50
CA ASN A 207 -3.67 -4.78 10.18
C ASN A 207 -3.27 -4.33 8.77
N ASN A 208 -2.70 -5.20 7.97
CA ASN A 208 -2.42 -4.96 6.55
C ASN A 208 -1.59 -3.69 6.32
N TRP A 209 -0.49 -3.53 7.07
CA TRP A 209 0.32 -2.31 7.00
C TRP A 209 0.96 -2.12 5.64
N SER A 210 0.95 -0.87 5.15
CA SER A 210 1.52 -0.54 3.85
C SER A 210 3.04 -0.72 3.82
N LYS A 211 3.58 -0.97 2.63
CA LYS A 211 5.04 -1.01 2.38
C LYS A 211 5.79 0.22 2.89
N ASP A 212 5.10 1.36 3.00
CA ASP A 212 5.68 2.63 3.41
C ASP A 212 5.75 2.80 4.94
N ASN A 213 5.13 1.90 5.71
CA ASN A 213 5.18 1.89 7.18
C ASN A 213 6.12 0.80 7.69
N TRP A 214 7.39 0.83 7.26
CA TRP A 214 8.38 -0.15 7.69
C TRP A 214 8.96 0.17 9.07
N ALA A 215 9.46 -0.86 9.75
CA ALA A 215 10.15 -0.72 11.02
C ALA A 215 11.45 0.07 10.85
N LEU A 216 11.69 1.03 11.74
CA LEU A 216 12.91 1.86 11.75
C LEU A 216 14.02 1.24 12.57
N ALA A 217 13.67 0.46 13.59
CA ALA A 217 14.59 -0.23 14.47
C ALA A 217 14.02 -1.59 14.91
N PRO A 218 14.87 -2.56 15.31
CA PRO A 218 14.41 -3.78 15.96
C PRO A 218 13.59 -3.48 17.23
N GLU A 219 12.83 -4.48 17.66
CA GLU A 219 12.12 -4.46 18.93
C GLU A 219 13.08 -4.21 20.11
N GLN A 220 12.64 -3.37 21.04
CA GLN A 220 13.40 -2.99 22.22
C GLN A 220 12.53 -3.13 23.47
N ALA A 221 13.14 -3.66 24.55
CA ALA A 221 12.52 -3.63 25.86
C ALA A 221 12.53 -2.20 26.42
N VAL A 222 11.38 -1.72 26.84
CA VAL A 222 11.22 -0.35 27.35
C VAL A 222 10.31 -0.33 28.58
N THR A 223 10.43 0.75 29.36
CA THR A 223 9.41 1.09 30.34
C THR A 223 8.34 1.89 29.62
N LEU A 224 7.21 1.28 29.33
CA LEU A 224 6.11 1.93 28.61
C LEU A 224 5.51 3.03 29.49
N LEU A 225 5.62 4.23 29.02
CA LEU A 225 4.95 5.39 29.57
C LEU A 225 3.64 5.58 28.82
N GLU A 226 2.65 4.77 29.10
CA GLU A 226 1.31 5.24 28.76
C GLU A 226 0.96 6.43 29.65
N ALA A 227 0.47 7.48 29.02
CA ALA A 227 -0.08 8.64 29.72
C ALA A 227 -1.39 8.30 30.45
N SER A 228 -1.81 7.05 30.48
CA SER A 228 -2.87 6.53 31.33
C SER A 228 -2.34 6.35 32.74
N ASN A 229 -3.10 6.81 33.70
CA ASN A 229 -2.81 6.58 35.13
C ASN A 229 -3.63 5.36 35.63
N PRO A 230 -3.01 4.26 36.02
CA PRO A 230 -1.57 4.02 36.23
C PRO A 230 -0.82 3.66 34.93
N PRO A 231 0.49 3.92 34.87
CA PRO A 231 1.32 3.50 33.73
C PRO A 231 1.35 1.97 33.62
N LEU A 232 1.36 1.46 32.39
CA LEU A 232 1.24 0.01 32.11
C LEU A 232 2.46 -0.83 32.50
N GLY A 233 3.52 -0.22 33.00
CA GLY A 233 4.75 -0.92 33.36
C GLY A 233 5.66 -1.20 32.15
N GLY A 234 6.66 -2.06 32.34
CA GLY A 234 7.63 -2.43 31.32
C GLY A 234 7.03 -3.36 30.24
N GLY A 235 7.56 -3.29 29.07
CA GLY A 235 7.17 -4.11 27.92
C GLY A 235 8.16 -3.96 26.78
N ASP A 236 7.74 -4.33 25.57
CA ASP A 236 8.53 -4.20 24.36
C ASP A 236 7.93 -3.15 23.44
N GLN A 237 8.78 -2.49 22.68
CA GLN A 237 8.41 -1.41 21.78
C GLN A 237 9.11 -1.56 20.42
N GLN A 238 8.41 -1.25 19.36
CA GLN A 238 9.02 -1.18 18.04
C GLN A 238 8.55 0.07 17.28
N VAL A 239 9.52 0.84 16.80
CA VAL A 239 9.29 2.09 16.06
C VAL A 239 9.12 1.80 14.58
N PHE A 240 8.04 2.29 14.01
CA PHE A 240 7.74 2.26 12.58
C PHE A 240 7.72 3.67 12.01
N ARG A 241 7.80 3.80 10.68
CA ARG A 241 7.82 5.11 10.02
C ARG A 241 6.64 6.02 10.39
N TRP A 242 5.46 5.43 10.59
CA TRP A 242 4.22 6.17 10.86
C TRP A 242 3.54 5.77 12.18
N ALA A 243 4.14 4.88 12.93
CA ALA A 243 3.54 4.37 14.14
C ALA A 243 4.59 3.88 15.15
N LEU A 244 4.19 3.88 16.42
CA LEU A 244 4.89 3.24 17.50
C LEU A 244 3.99 2.12 18.03
N LEU A 245 4.50 0.89 18.04
CA LEU A 245 3.83 -0.25 18.64
C LEU A 245 4.41 -0.55 20.00
N GLY A 246 3.54 -0.73 20.95
CA GLY A 246 3.87 -1.24 22.28
C GLY A 246 3.34 -2.66 22.49
N TYR A 247 4.00 -3.43 23.33
CA TYR A 247 3.54 -4.73 23.79
C TYR A 247 3.66 -4.85 25.29
N THR A 248 2.61 -5.33 25.96
CA THR A 248 2.65 -5.82 27.33
C THR A 248 1.97 -7.17 27.44
N VAL A 249 2.36 -7.98 28.44
CA VAL A 249 1.72 -9.28 28.69
C VAL A 249 0.21 -9.13 28.95
N ALA A 250 -0.21 -8.02 29.55
CA ALA A 250 -1.61 -7.77 29.91
C ALA A 250 -2.47 -7.32 28.71
N ARG A 251 -1.89 -6.60 27.74
CA ARG A 251 -2.61 -5.96 26.64
C ARG A 251 -2.37 -6.58 25.26
N GLY A 252 -1.30 -7.35 25.12
CA GLY A 252 -0.81 -7.73 23.79
C GLY A 252 -0.21 -6.54 23.04
N VAL A 253 -0.18 -6.61 21.71
CA VAL A 253 0.32 -5.53 20.87
C VAL A 253 -0.75 -4.46 20.68
N PHE A 254 -0.37 -3.20 20.81
CA PHE A 254 -1.26 -2.05 20.65
C PHE A 254 -0.50 -0.87 20.03
N LEU A 255 -1.24 0.06 19.43
CA LEU A 255 -0.69 1.35 19.05
C LEU A 255 -0.50 2.18 20.33
N GLU A 256 0.74 2.58 20.59
CA GLU A 256 0.96 3.58 21.64
C GLU A 256 0.32 4.91 21.24
N TRP A 257 -0.10 5.65 22.27
CA TRP A 257 -0.80 6.91 22.08
C TRP A 257 0.13 7.95 21.41
N CYS A 258 0.28 7.85 20.10
CA CYS A 258 0.96 8.86 19.27
C CYS A 258 0.39 10.28 19.50
N GLY A 259 -0.84 10.40 20.01
CA GLY A 259 -1.47 11.69 20.28
C GLY A 259 -0.77 12.50 21.35
N GLN A 260 -0.23 11.91 22.39
CA GLN A 260 0.46 12.64 23.46
C GLN A 260 1.92 12.90 23.11
N GLU A 261 2.59 11.95 22.46
CA GLU A 261 3.93 12.19 21.94
C GLU A 261 3.91 13.19 20.79
N LEU A 262 2.91 13.14 19.90
CA LEU A 262 2.71 14.17 18.90
C LEU A 262 2.42 15.52 19.55
N ALA A 263 1.67 15.57 20.64
CA ALA A 263 1.43 16.79 21.42
C ALA A 263 2.72 17.28 22.12
N PHE A 264 3.52 16.36 22.66
CA PHE A 264 4.83 16.67 23.24
C PHE A 264 5.80 17.18 22.18
N VAL A 265 5.96 16.47 21.05
CA VAL A 265 6.82 16.88 19.94
C VAL A 265 6.32 18.18 19.31
N ARG A 266 5.00 18.37 19.16
CA ARG A 266 4.41 19.64 18.72
C ARG A 266 4.63 20.76 19.73
N GLY A 267 4.55 20.47 21.03
CA GLY A 267 4.87 21.41 22.10
C GLY A 267 6.33 21.83 22.08
N GLN A 268 7.25 20.89 21.89
CA GLN A 268 8.67 21.16 21.70
C GLN A 268 8.93 21.95 20.42
N LEU A 269 8.34 21.56 19.29
CA LEU A 269 8.41 22.31 18.04
C LEU A 269 7.83 23.72 18.18
N ALA A 270 6.71 23.89 18.87
CA ALA A 270 6.12 25.20 19.14
C ALA A 270 7.04 26.09 19.99
N THR A 271 7.85 25.49 20.86
CA THR A 271 8.84 26.20 21.69
C THR A 271 10.10 26.57 20.90
N TYR A 272 10.61 25.65 20.09
CA TYR A 272 11.88 25.83 19.37
C TYR A 272 11.71 26.54 18.02
N TYR A 273 10.58 26.34 17.33
CA TYR A 273 10.34 26.96 16.03
C TYR A 273 10.41 28.50 16.02
N PRO A 274 9.83 29.21 17.02
CA PRO A 274 10.02 30.66 17.13
C PRO A 274 11.48 31.07 17.38
N GLN A 275 12.21 30.29 18.19
CA GLN A 275 13.63 30.52 18.45
C GLN A 275 14.50 30.36 17.21
N VAL A 276 14.25 29.29 16.43
CA VAL A 276 14.93 29.05 15.13
C VAL A 276 14.63 30.19 14.16
N LYS A 277 13.37 30.65 14.11
CA LYS A 277 12.97 31.79 13.26
C LYS A 277 13.63 33.10 13.66
N THR A 278 13.77 33.32 14.95
CA THR A 278 14.45 34.53 15.50
C THR A 278 15.95 34.47 15.17
N LEU A 279 16.62 33.33 15.40
CA LEU A 279 18.02 33.12 15.07
C LEU A 279 18.27 33.23 13.55
N GLN A 280 17.36 32.73 12.72
CA GLN A 280 17.48 32.90 11.27
C GLN A 280 17.40 34.37 10.86
N ALA A 281 16.48 35.14 11.43
CA ALA A 281 16.34 36.57 11.17
C ALA A 281 17.60 37.33 11.63
N GLU A 282 18.19 36.95 12.77
CA GLU A 282 19.43 37.52 13.27
C GLU A 282 20.63 37.20 12.37
N VAL A 283 20.73 35.94 11.87
CA VAL A 283 21.74 35.55 10.88
C VAL A 283 21.59 36.35 9.59
N ASP A 284 20.37 36.57 9.10
CA ASP A 284 20.15 37.33 7.87
C ASP A 284 20.46 38.83 8.07
N SER A 285 20.15 39.36 9.24
CA SER A 285 20.54 40.73 9.63
C SER A 285 22.06 40.89 9.70
N LEU A 286 22.76 39.94 10.31
CA LEU A 286 24.22 39.96 10.41
C LEU A 286 24.91 39.77 9.05
N LYS A 287 24.33 38.96 8.14
CA LYS A 287 24.80 38.88 6.75
C LYS A 287 24.68 40.22 6.03
N GLN A 288 23.58 40.96 6.22
CA GLN A 288 23.38 42.28 5.64
C GLN A 288 24.38 43.28 6.22
N GLN A 289 24.61 43.27 7.55
CA GLN A 289 25.61 44.11 8.20
C GLN A 289 27.03 43.81 7.73
N LEU A 290 27.36 42.52 7.56
CA LEU A 290 28.66 42.10 7.01
C LEU A 290 28.85 42.56 5.56
N ALA A 291 27.81 42.45 4.72
CA ALA A 291 27.85 42.96 3.36
C ALA A 291 27.99 44.46 3.30
N ALA A 292 27.35 45.21 4.23
CA ALA A 292 27.51 46.66 4.38
C ALA A 292 28.88 47.05 4.91
N ALA A 293 29.49 46.26 5.78
CA ALA A 293 30.83 46.51 6.34
C ALA A 293 31.98 46.25 5.35
N GLN A 294 31.70 45.55 4.26
CA GLN A 294 32.65 45.39 3.14
C GLN A 294 32.73 46.64 2.24
N GLN A 295 31.87 47.63 2.46
CA GLN A 295 32.04 49.00 1.94
C GLN A 295 32.79 49.84 2.98
N PRO A 296 33.69 50.76 2.63
CA PRO A 296 34.71 51.32 3.52
C PRO A 296 34.14 52.35 4.51
N THR A 297 33.30 51.94 5.46
CA THR A 297 32.85 52.77 6.58
C THR A 297 32.56 51.92 7.82
N GLY A 298 33.52 51.73 8.67
CA GLY A 298 33.34 51.92 10.15
C GLY A 298 32.79 50.78 11.01
N ILE A 299 32.57 49.55 10.55
CA ILE A 299 32.18 48.44 11.45
C ILE A 299 33.38 47.51 11.68
N ASP A 300 33.72 47.32 12.97
CA ASP A 300 34.80 46.45 13.37
C ASP A 300 34.49 44.96 13.03
N PRO A 301 35.29 44.32 12.13
CA PRO A 301 35.09 42.94 11.74
C PRO A 301 35.18 41.94 12.90
N ALA A 302 35.89 42.29 13.99
CA ALA A 302 36.05 41.44 15.18
C ALA A 302 34.69 41.29 15.91
N THR A 303 33.94 42.39 16.06
CA THR A 303 32.63 42.36 16.71
C THR A 303 31.61 41.48 15.92
N VAL A 304 31.67 41.52 14.59
CA VAL A 304 30.79 40.63 13.74
C VAL A 304 31.18 39.19 13.88
N LYS A 305 32.49 38.88 13.91
CA LYS A 305 33.02 37.52 14.09
C LYS A 305 32.61 36.93 15.45
N ASP A 306 32.71 37.71 16.52
CA ASP A 306 32.33 37.27 17.87
C ASP A 306 30.85 36.97 17.99
N ARG A 307 29.97 37.80 17.37
CA ARG A 307 28.54 37.57 17.33
C ARG A 307 28.18 36.34 16.49
N LEU A 308 28.81 36.13 15.32
CA LEU A 308 28.63 34.93 14.50
C LEU A 308 29.06 33.66 15.23
N THR A 309 30.14 33.73 16.02
CA THR A 309 30.61 32.62 16.85
C THR A 309 29.57 32.30 17.94
N ALA A 310 29.04 33.28 18.61
CA ALA A 310 28.01 33.11 19.65
C ALA A 310 26.72 32.47 19.08
N ILE A 311 26.28 32.90 17.89
CA ILE A 311 25.10 32.35 17.20
C ILE A 311 25.39 30.89 16.73
N GLY A 312 26.59 30.64 16.22
CA GLY A 312 27.00 29.27 15.85
C GLY A 312 26.99 28.30 17.03
N LEU A 313 27.42 28.78 18.23
CA LEU A 313 27.33 28.02 19.47
C LEU A 313 25.87 27.78 19.91
N ALA A 314 25.01 28.79 19.82
CA ALA A 314 23.60 28.64 20.17
C ALA A 314 22.86 27.71 19.21
N ALA A 315 23.13 27.81 17.91
CA ALA A 315 22.56 26.90 16.90
C ALA A 315 23.08 25.44 17.08
N ASN A 316 24.35 25.26 17.43
CA ASN A 316 24.91 23.94 17.73
C ASN A 316 24.32 23.33 19.00
N ASN A 317 24.11 24.12 20.04
CA ASN A 317 23.45 23.70 21.27
C ASN A 317 21.98 23.31 21.00
N GLY A 318 21.27 24.09 20.18
CA GLY A 318 19.91 23.77 19.72
C GLY A 318 19.86 22.47 18.88
N ASN A 319 20.81 22.30 17.97
CA ASN A 319 20.90 21.09 17.16
C ASN A 319 21.30 19.85 18.00
N THR A 320 22.18 20.00 18.99
CA THR A 320 22.54 18.96 19.94
C THR A 320 21.36 18.58 20.83
N ALA A 321 20.55 19.53 21.26
CA ALA A 321 19.34 19.28 22.03
C ALA A 321 18.28 18.55 21.19
N ILE A 322 18.10 18.94 19.92
CA ILE A 322 17.22 18.24 18.97
C ILE A 322 17.73 16.82 18.68
N GLN A 323 19.03 16.66 18.47
CA GLN A 323 19.63 15.33 18.27
C GLN A 323 19.51 14.46 19.52
N GLN A 324 19.65 15.01 20.71
CA GLN A 324 19.43 14.27 21.96
C GLN A 324 17.97 13.85 22.14
N LEU A 325 17.01 14.69 21.73
CA LEU A 325 15.59 14.34 21.72
C LEU A 325 15.24 13.27 20.69
N VAL A 326 15.94 13.25 19.55
CA VAL A 326 15.74 12.23 18.49
C VAL A 326 16.47 10.92 18.79
N THR A 327 17.52 10.96 19.60
CA THR A 327 18.37 9.79 19.94
C THR A 327 18.13 9.23 21.33
N GLN A 328 17.37 9.93 22.20
CA GLN A 328 16.90 9.32 23.43
C GLN A 328 15.87 8.24 23.08
N PRO A 329 16.05 7.01 23.55
CA PRO A 329 15.01 6.01 23.44
C PRO A 329 13.76 6.57 24.12
N LEU A 330 12.65 6.57 23.36
CA LEU A 330 11.33 6.89 23.86
C LEU A 330 10.90 5.88 24.92
#